data_49b6b4555c002b43f6dcc4241cbb05a6
#
_entry.id   49b6b4555c002b43f6dcc4241cbb05a6
#
_cell.length_a   1.000
_cell.length_b   1.000
_cell.length_c   1.000
_cell.angle_alpha   90.00
_cell.angle_beta   90.00
_cell.angle_gamma   90.00
#
_symmetry.space_group_name_H-M   'P 1'
#
loop_
_entity.id
_entity.type
_entity.pdbx_description
1 polymer ?
#
loop_
_entity_poly.entity_id
_entity_poly.type
_entity_poly.pdbx_seq_one_letter_code
_entity_poly.pdbx_strand_id
1 'polypeptide(L)'
;MSFQTLKRNRGSNINKIIQAAESAGSGETKSYVDDRIWKPTVDKAGNGYAVIRFLPGSEENLPFVRYWDHGFKGPTGLWYIENSLTSIGQTDPVGELNSKLWNTGLDSDKEKARTQKRRLHYVTNIYVVSD
;
A
#
# COMPACT_ATOMS: atom_id res chain seq x y z
N MET A 1 -8.73 -4.81 45.72
CA MET A 1 -9.69 -4.09 44.84
C MET A 1 -11.09 -4.21 45.41
N SER A 2 -11.81 -3.09 45.57
CA SER A 2 -13.17 -3.09 46.07
C SER A 2 -14.16 -3.53 44.98
N PHE A 3 -15.21 -4.26 45.36
CA PHE A 3 -16.30 -4.68 44.47
C PHE A 3 -17.00 -3.50 43.77
N GLN A 4 -17.05 -2.34 44.43
CA GLN A 4 -17.57 -1.10 43.87
C GLN A 4 -16.69 -0.52 42.75
N THR A 5 -15.37 -0.69 42.82
CA THR A 5 -14.43 -0.28 41.79
C THR A 5 -14.58 -1.15 40.53
N LEU A 6 -14.84 -2.46 40.71
CA LEU A 6 -15.13 -3.39 39.62
C LEU A 6 -16.44 -3.06 38.90
N LYS A 7 -17.50 -2.70 39.65
CA LYS A 7 -18.77 -2.26 39.05
C LYS A 7 -18.63 -0.98 38.22
N ARG A 8 -17.86 -0.01 38.70
CA ARG A 8 -17.66 1.26 38.01
C ARG A 8 -16.83 1.09 36.72
N ASN A 9 -15.81 0.22 36.76
CA ASN A 9 -15.01 -0.09 35.60
C ASN A 9 -15.78 -0.91 34.52
N ARG A 10 -16.77 -1.69 34.91
CA ARG A 10 -17.62 -2.45 34.00
C ARG A 10 -18.44 -1.53 33.08
N GLY A 11 -19.00 -0.45 33.61
CA GLY A 11 -19.77 0.53 32.81
C GLY A 11 -18.89 1.26 31.78
N SER A 12 -17.68 1.71 32.18
CA SER A 12 -16.77 2.39 31.27
C SER A 12 -16.20 1.45 30.19
N ASN A 13 -16.01 0.16 30.51
CA ASN A 13 -15.53 -0.82 29.54
C ASN A 13 -16.62 -1.20 28.51
N ILE A 14 -17.91 -1.26 28.93
CA ILE A 14 -19.03 -1.53 28.02
C ILE A 14 -19.13 -0.40 26.99
N ASN A 15 -19.04 0.87 27.40
CA ASN A 15 -19.07 2.00 26.47
C ASN A 15 -17.90 1.98 25.48
N LYS A 16 -16.70 1.59 25.93
CA LYS A 16 -15.53 1.42 25.04
C LYS A 16 -15.73 0.27 24.04
N ILE A 17 -16.35 -0.82 24.46
CA ILE A 17 -16.67 -1.96 23.59
C ILE A 17 -17.73 -1.56 22.56
N ILE A 18 -18.78 -0.83 22.97
CA ILE A 18 -19.82 -0.32 22.08
C ILE A 18 -19.18 0.63 21.04
N GLN A 19 -18.37 1.58 21.48
CA GLN A 19 -17.67 2.51 20.60
C GLN A 19 -16.70 1.81 19.64
N ALA A 20 -16.01 0.78 20.11
CA ALA A 20 -15.18 -0.05 19.26
C ALA A 20 -15.99 -0.90 18.26
N ALA A 21 -17.16 -1.38 18.65
CA ALA A 21 -18.06 -2.11 17.76
C ALA A 21 -18.73 -1.19 16.72
N GLU A 22 -19.11 0.01 17.12
CA GLU A 22 -19.63 1.04 16.21
C GLU A 22 -18.58 1.50 15.20
N SER A 23 -17.33 1.70 15.63
CA SER A 23 -16.22 2.03 14.74
C SER A 23 -15.83 0.87 13.82
N ALA A 24 -16.03 -0.36 14.23
CA ALA A 24 -15.85 -1.55 13.40
C ALA A 24 -17.01 -1.79 12.43
N GLY A 25 -18.24 -1.35 12.81
CA GLY A 25 -19.46 -1.48 11.99
C GLY A 25 -19.70 -0.31 11.04
N SER A 26 -19.21 0.89 11.35
CA SER A 26 -19.12 1.97 10.40
C SER A 26 -17.97 1.62 9.45
N GLY A 27 -18.29 1.04 8.30
CA GLY A 27 -17.35 0.82 7.22
C GLY A 27 -16.77 2.16 6.77
N GLU A 28 -15.90 2.74 7.57
CA GLU A 28 -14.92 3.70 7.05
C GLU A 28 -14.19 2.97 5.94
N THR A 29 -14.54 3.29 4.73
CA THR A 29 -13.73 2.98 3.56
C THR A 29 -12.37 3.59 3.85
N LYS A 30 -11.45 2.77 4.40
CA LYS A 30 -10.06 3.19 4.55
C LYS A 30 -9.62 3.63 3.18
N SER A 31 -9.46 4.93 2.99
CA SER A 31 -8.84 5.46 1.80
C SER A 31 -7.39 4.98 1.82
N TYR A 32 -7.06 4.09 0.90
CA TYR A 32 -5.68 3.66 0.68
C TYR A 32 -4.91 4.64 -0.22
N VAL A 33 -5.49 5.83 -0.44
CA VAL A 33 -4.84 6.89 -1.21
C VAL A 33 -3.81 7.54 -0.30
N ASP A 34 -2.57 7.51 -0.72
CA ASP A 34 -1.48 8.22 -0.05
C ASP A 34 -1.47 9.66 -0.55
N ASP A 35 -1.91 10.60 0.31
CA ASP A 35 -2.01 12.03 -0.02
C ASP A 35 -0.66 12.68 -0.34
N ARG A 36 0.45 12.00 -0.04
CA ARG A 36 1.80 12.45 -0.43
C ARG A 36 2.08 12.22 -1.91
N ILE A 37 1.32 11.33 -2.55
CA ILE A 37 1.47 11.01 -3.97
C ILE A 37 0.54 11.90 -4.78
N TRP A 38 1.09 12.99 -5.31
CA TRP A 38 0.37 13.87 -6.20
C TRP A 38 0.06 13.18 -7.54
N LYS A 39 -1.13 13.44 -8.05
CA LYS A 39 -1.59 13.04 -9.39
C LYS A 39 -2.24 14.22 -10.05
N PRO A 40 -2.03 14.45 -11.36
CA PRO A 40 -2.69 15.55 -12.06
C PRO A 40 -4.21 15.36 -12.08
N THR A 41 -4.95 16.45 -12.05
CA THR A 41 -6.38 16.46 -12.29
C THR A 41 -6.65 16.08 -13.74
N VAL A 42 -7.56 15.15 -13.96
CA VAL A 42 -7.91 14.64 -15.29
C VAL A 42 -9.38 14.88 -15.60
N ASP A 43 -9.69 15.10 -16.88
CA ASP A 43 -11.05 15.21 -17.39
C ASP A 43 -11.75 13.82 -17.46
N LYS A 44 -13.01 13.81 -17.90
CA LYS A 44 -13.78 12.57 -18.07
C LYS A 44 -13.20 11.61 -19.12
N ALA A 45 -12.37 12.11 -20.03
CA ALA A 45 -11.68 11.31 -21.05
C ALA A 45 -10.30 10.80 -20.56
N GLY A 46 -9.88 11.18 -19.35
CA GLY A 46 -8.59 10.79 -18.77
C GLY A 46 -7.43 11.70 -19.17
N ASN A 47 -7.66 12.84 -19.79
CA ASN A 47 -6.62 13.79 -20.16
C ASN A 47 -6.41 14.79 -19.02
N GLY A 48 -5.15 15.08 -18.70
CA GLY A 48 -4.76 16.09 -17.72
C GLY A 48 -3.56 16.89 -18.22
N TYR A 49 -3.42 18.09 -17.71
CA TYR A 49 -2.30 18.97 -17.97
C TYR A 49 -1.83 19.60 -16.67
N ALA A 50 -0.55 19.52 -16.41
CA ALA A 50 0.05 20.19 -15.26
C ALA A 50 1.45 20.68 -15.59
N VAL A 51 1.85 21.76 -14.96
CA VAL A 51 3.23 22.27 -15.00
C VAL A 51 3.89 21.94 -13.66
N ILE A 52 4.96 21.17 -13.71
CA ILE A 52 5.70 20.74 -12.53
C ILE A 52 7.18 21.09 -12.65
N ARG A 53 7.84 21.19 -11.52
CA ARG A 53 9.31 21.26 -11.43
C ARG A 53 9.80 20.08 -10.60
N PHE A 54 10.76 19.34 -11.12
CA PHE A 54 11.49 18.37 -10.33
C PHE A 54 12.41 19.09 -9.34
N LEU A 55 12.34 18.71 -8.09
CA LEU A 55 13.23 19.23 -7.07
C LEU A 55 14.55 18.46 -7.09
N PRO A 56 15.68 19.14 -6.94
CA PRO A 56 16.97 18.47 -6.90
C PRO A 56 17.09 17.58 -5.67
N GLY A 57 17.82 16.50 -5.79
CA GLY A 57 18.30 15.72 -4.65
C GLY A 57 19.37 16.49 -3.85
N SER A 58 19.83 15.93 -2.73
CA SER A 58 21.05 16.39 -2.09
C SER A 58 22.27 16.08 -2.97
N GLU A 59 23.41 16.73 -2.72
CA GLU A 59 24.65 16.51 -3.49
C GLU A 59 25.06 15.03 -3.57
N GLU A 60 24.71 14.24 -2.57
CA GLU A 60 25.04 12.82 -2.46
C GLU A 60 23.93 11.88 -2.94
N ASN A 61 22.73 12.38 -3.19
CA ASN A 61 21.57 11.55 -3.51
C ASN A 61 20.94 11.89 -4.85
N LEU A 62 20.48 10.85 -5.54
CA LEU A 62 19.68 11.02 -6.75
C LEU A 62 18.38 11.78 -6.44
N PRO A 63 17.86 12.57 -7.41
CA PRO A 63 16.60 13.32 -7.24
C PRO A 63 15.36 12.42 -7.22
N PHE A 64 15.52 11.12 -7.32
CA PHE A 64 14.43 10.16 -7.29
C PHE A 64 14.81 8.92 -6.48
N VAL A 65 13.79 8.23 -5.97
CA VAL A 65 13.90 6.92 -5.33
C VAL A 65 13.14 5.90 -6.16
N ARG A 66 13.72 4.74 -6.37
CA ARG A 66 13.03 3.60 -6.96
C ARG A 66 12.72 2.57 -5.90
N TYR A 67 11.55 1.97 -6.00
CA TYR A 67 11.15 0.86 -5.14
C TYR A 67 10.29 -0.15 -5.90
N TRP A 68 10.15 -1.31 -5.33
CA TRP A 68 9.33 -2.39 -5.88
C TRP A 68 8.15 -2.63 -4.95
N ASP A 69 6.99 -2.92 -5.53
CA ASP A 69 5.83 -3.39 -4.80
C ASP A 69 5.21 -4.64 -5.41
N HIS A 70 4.35 -5.28 -4.64
CA HIS A 70 3.44 -6.31 -5.08
C HIS A 70 2.01 -5.79 -4.97
N GLY A 71 1.17 -6.15 -5.96
CA GLY A 71 -0.25 -5.82 -5.94
C GLY A 71 -1.01 -6.88 -6.74
N PHE A 72 -1.51 -7.90 -6.05
CA PHE A 72 -2.27 -8.98 -6.66
C PHE A 72 -3.32 -9.54 -5.70
N LYS A 73 -4.26 -10.31 -6.24
CA LYS A 73 -5.25 -11.03 -5.43
C LYS A 73 -4.68 -12.37 -4.99
N GLY A 74 -4.71 -12.61 -3.68
CA GLY A 74 -4.35 -13.89 -3.09
C GLY A 74 -5.39 -14.98 -3.35
N PRO A 75 -5.14 -16.23 -2.89
CA PRO A 75 -6.06 -17.36 -3.06
C PRO A 75 -7.45 -17.16 -2.43
N THR A 76 -7.53 -16.30 -1.41
CA THR A 76 -8.78 -15.94 -0.72
C THR A 76 -9.58 -14.84 -1.44
N GLY A 77 -9.07 -14.31 -2.56
CA GLY A 77 -9.66 -13.20 -3.30
C GLY A 77 -9.36 -11.82 -2.70
N LEU A 78 -8.67 -11.75 -1.58
CA LEU A 78 -8.23 -10.51 -0.97
C LEU A 78 -6.99 -9.95 -1.67
N TRP A 79 -6.87 -8.62 -1.70
CA TRP A 79 -5.70 -7.96 -2.23
C TRP A 79 -4.51 -8.08 -1.27
N TYR A 80 -3.37 -8.46 -1.83
CA TYR A 80 -2.06 -8.33 -1.21
C TYR A 80 -1.34 -7.15 -1.85
N ILE A 81 -1.14 -6.08 -1.08
CA ILE A 81 -0.47 -4.85 -1.54
C ILE A 81 0.60 -4.52 -0.51
N GLU A 82 1.86 -4.79 -0.88
CA GLU A 82 3.00 -4.60 0.01
C GLU A 82 4.26 -4.22 -0.78
N ASN A 83 5.14 -3.44 -0.14
CA ASN A 83 6.44 -3.16 -0.71
C ASN A 83 7.31 -4.41 -0.72
N SER A 84 7.98 -4.67 -1.82
CA SER A 84 8.91 -5.77 -1.93
C SER A 84 10.20 -5.48 -1.15
N LEU A 85 10.64 -6.45 -0.35
CA LEU A 85 11.87 -6.36 0.44
C LEU A 85 13.13 -6.17 -0.42
N THR A 86 13.07 -6.52 -1.70
CA THR A 86 14.18 -6.23 -2.64
C THR A 86 14.45 -4.74 -2.81
N SER A 87 13.48 -3.87 -2.48
CA SER A 87 13.68 -2.40 -2.48
C SER A 87 14.75 -1.96 -1.48
N ILE A 88 14.95 -2.72 -0.41
CA ILE A 88 15.96 -2.47 0.64
C ILE A 88 17.08 -3.51 0.63
N GLY A 89 17.24 -4.23 -0.49
CA GLY A 89 18.30 -5.22 -0.65
C GLY A 89 18.11 -6.53 0.12
N GLN A 90 16.90 -6.79 0.62
CA GLN A 90 16.57 -8.01 1.34
C GLN A 90 15.85 -9.02 0.43
N THR A 91 15.89 -10.29 0.83
CA THR A 91 15.18 -11.37 0.13
C THR A 91 13.68 -11.19 0.26
N ASP A 92 12.99 -11.29 -0.87
CA ASP A 92 11.53 -11.18 -0.95
C ASP A 92 10.90 -12.58 -1.10
N PRO A 93 10.14 -13.07 -0.11
CA PRO A 93 9.53 -14.40 -0.17
C PRO A 93 8.58 -14.59 -1.35
N VAL A 94 7.85 -13.54 -1.76
CA VAL A 94 6.95 -13.59 -2.93
C VAL A 94 7.75 -13.71 -4.21
N GLY A 95 8.86 -12.98 -4.32
CA GLY A 95 9.78 -13.08 -5.45
C GLY A 95 10.42 -14.45 -5.57
N GLU A 96 10.80 -15.07 -4.45
CA GLU A 96 11.33 -16.44 -4.42
C GLU A 96 10.28 -17.47 -4.86
N LEU A 97 9.05 -17.35 -4.34
CA LEU A 97 7.94 -18.22 -4.77
C LEU A 97 7.68 -18.09 -6.28
N ASN A 98 7.66 -16.87 -6.80
CA ASN A 98 7.46 -16.60 -8.21
C ASN A 98 8.56 -17.22 -9.07
N SER A 99 9.81 -17.17 -8.61
CA SER A 99 10.93 -17.82 -9.29
C SER A 99 10.76 -19.34 -9.32
N LYS A 100 10.31 -19.95 -8.23
CA LYS A 100 10.01 -21.37 -8.16
C LYS A 100 8.88 -21.74 -9.12
N LEU A 101 7.77 -21.01 -9.09
CA LEU A 101 6.63 -21.23 -10.00
C LEU A 101 7.03 -21.10 -11.47
N TRP A 102 7.86 -20.12 -11.80
CA TRP A 102 8.35 -19.94 -13.17
C TRP A 102 9.17 -21.13 -13.66
N ASN A 103 9.99 -21.68 -12.76
CA ASN A 103 10.91 -22.79 -13.06
C ASN A 103 10.23 -24.16 -13.11
N THR A 104 8.97 -24.31 -12.67
CA THR A 104 8.22 -25.58 -12.85
C THR A 104 8.01 -25.93 -14.32
N GLY A 105 8.01 -24.93 -15.20
CA GLY A 105 7.74 -25.08 -16.62
C GLY A 105 6.25 -25.17 -16.97
N LEU A 106 5.36 -25.32 -15.98
CA LEU A 106 3.91 -25.40 -16.17
C LEU A 106 3.30 -24.04 -16.53
N ASP A 107 2.46 -23.97 -17.54
CA ASP A 107 1.85 -22.72 -17.98
C ASP A 107 0.95 -22.08 -16.91
N SER A 108 0.24 -22.90 -16.12
CA SER A 108 -0.57 -22.44 -15.00
C SER A 108 0.26 -21.74 -13.91
N ASP A 109 1.46 -22.24 -13.62
CA ASP A 109 2.36 -21.68 -12.63
C ASP A 109 3.04 -20.40 -13.13
N LYS A 110 3.41 -20.39 -14.41
CA LYS A 110 3.92 -19.18 -15.07
C LYS A 110 2.90 -18.05 -15.07
N GLU A 111 1.61 -18.37 -15.28
CA GLU A 111 0.54 -17.36 -15.23
C GLU A 111 0.38 -16.78 -13.82
N LYS A 112 0.40 -17.61 -12.78
CA LYS A 112 0.43 -17.14 -11.39
C LYS A 112 1.63 -16.24 -11.13
N ALA A 113 2.83 -16.64 -11.55
CA ALA A 113 4.03 -15.84 -11.38
C ALA A 113 3.96 -14.50 -12.10
N ARG A 114 3.31 -14.42 -13.28
CA ARG A 114 3.08 -13.15 -14.00
C ARG A 114 2.15 -12.23 -13.24
N THR A 115 1.04 -12.75 -12.68
CA THR A 115 0.08 -11.94 -11.92
C THR A 115 0.66 -11.42 -10.59
N GLN A 116 1.60 -12.15 -10.01
CA GLN A 116 2.24 -11.81 -8.74
C GLN A 116 3.56 -11.06 -8.90
N LYS A 117 3.95 -10.77 -10.14
CA LYS A 117 5.19 -10.07 -10.44
C LYS A 117 5.24 -8.72 -9.76
N ARG A 118 6.38 -8.42 -9.11
CA ARG A 118 6.64 -7.10 -8.55
C ARG A 118 6.66 -6.02 -9.63
N ARG A 119 6.20 -4.82 -9.26
CA ARG A 119 6.18 -3.63 -10.12
C ARG A 119 7.24 -2.66 -9.67
N LEU A 120 7.91 -2.03 -10.61
CA LEU A 120 8.91 -0.99 -10.34
C LEU A 120 8.23 0.38 -10.35
N HIS A 121 8.52 1.16 -9.32
CA HIS A 121 8.07 2.54 -9.17
C HIS A 121 9.27 3.48 -9.01
N TYR A 122 9.10 4.67 -9.53
CA TYR A 122 10.00 5.80 -9.30
C TYR A 122 9.21 6.92 -8.63
N VAL A 123 9.77 7.46 -7.57
CA VAL A 123 9.17 8.58 -6.82
C VAL A 123 10.19 9.70 -6.73
N THR A 124 9.72 10.90 -6.95
CA THR A 124 10.53 12.11 -6.85
C THR A 124 9.73 13.22 -6.18
N ASN A 125 10.42 14.15 -5.54
CA ASN A 125 9.80 15.35 -5.05
C ASN A 125 9.61 16.34 -6.19
N ILE A 126 8.41 16.90 -6.28
CA ILE A 126 8.06 17.89 -7.28
C ILE A 126 7.46 19.13 -6.63
N TYR A 127 7.57 20.25 -7.33
CA TYR A 127 6.80 21.45 -7.07
C TYR A 127 5.75 21.61 -8.17
N VAL A 128 4.47 21.63 -7.80
CA VAL A 128 3.37 21.84 -8.74
C VAL A 128 3.20 23.34 -8.95
N VAL A 129 3.46 23.80 -10.18
CA VAL A 129 3.33 25.21 -10.55
C VAL A 129 1.87 25.53 -10.88
N SER A 130 1.24 24.64 -11.66
CA SER A 130 -0.19 24.72 -11.99
C SER A 130 -0.71 23.31 -12.34
N ASP A 131 -1.98 23.10 -12.00
CA ASP A 131 -2.71 21.87 -12.28
C ASP A 131 -4.10 22.27 -12.83
#